data_0263e34dcf83b33c142927c50eaaec65
#
_entry.id   0263e34dcf83b33c142927c50eaaec65
#
_cell.length_a   1.000
_cell.length_b   1.000
_cell.length_c   1.000
_cell.angle_alpha   90.00
_cell.angle_beta   90.00
_cell.angle_gamma   90.00
#
_symmetry.space_group_name_H-M   'P 1'
#
loop_
_entity.id
_entity.type
_entity.pdbx_description
1 polymer ?
#
loop_
_entity_poly.entity_id
_entity_poly.type
_entity_poly.pdbx_seq_one_letter_code
_entity_poly.pdbx_strand_id
1 'polypeptide(L)'
;MGLAILLFMYLPSVVSKFISKFVHLSAFGKNLIEGILKIAIFIGYTALTALTKDIRRTYEYHGAEHKTIACYEHEEELTVENVKKYTRFHPRCGTSFIFLVLFISIFVNTIFRVSWASILLRVVIKIALLPIVTGIAYELIRLAGKYDNICLLYTSPS
;
A
#
# COMPACT_ATOMS: atom_id res chain seq x y z
N MET A 1 -12.48 -9.33 8.06
CA MET A 1 -11.61 -8.47 8.90
C MET A 1 -10.54 -9.26 9.65
N GLY A 2 -10.86 -10.32 10.41
CA GLY A 2 -9.87 -11.08 11.20
C GLY A 2 -8.70 -11.66 10.40
N LEU A 3 -8.95 -12.21 9.21
CA LEU A 3 -7.92 -12.77 8.33
C LEU A 3 -6.90 -11.70 7.88
N ALA A 4 -7.35 -10.48 7.59
CA ALA A 4 -6.46 -9.38 7.21
C ALA A 4 -5.54 -8.97 8.37
N ILE A 5 -6.06 -8.88 9.58
CA ILE A 5 -5.25 -8.58 10.78
C ILE A 5 -4.22 -9.69 11.00
N LEU A 6 -4.62 -10.94 10.88
CA LEU A 6 -3.74 -12.09 11.04
C LEU A 6 -2.63 -12.09 9.97
N LEU A 7 -2.97 -11.86 8.71
CA LEU A 7 -2.03 -11.91 7.59
C LEU A 7 -1.08 -10.71 7.57
N PHE A 8 -1.59 -9.49 7.81
CA PHE A 8 -0.81 -8.26 7.64
C PHE A 8 -0.23 -7.69 8.93
N MET A 9 -0.73 -8.08 10.10
CA MET A 9 -0.21 -7.59 11.37
C MET A 9 0.47 -8.70 12.19
N TYR A 10 -0.19 -9.84 12.35
CA TYR A 10 0.31 -10.90 13.21
C TYR A 10 1.46 -11.68 12.54
N LEU A 11 1.27 -12.19 11.32
CA LEU A 11 2.24 -13.01 10.61
C LEU A 11 3.61 -12.32 10.44
N PRO A 12 3.72 -11.08 9.92
CA PRO A 12 5.00 -10.40 9.80
C PRO A 12 5.70 -10.18 11.14
N SER A 13 4.93 -9.91 12.20
CA SER A 13 5.49 -9.71 13.54
C SER A 13 6.06 -11.02 14.14
N VAL A 14 5.39 -12.16 13.91
CA VAL A 14 5.89 -13.48 14.36
C VAL A 14 7.14 -13.87 13.58
N VAL A 15 7.13 -13.72 12.25
CA VAL A 15 8.28 -14.06 11.40
C VAL A 15 9.50 -13.17 11.74
N SER A 16 9.30 -11.88 11.91
CA SER A 16 10.37 -10.95 12.34
C SER A 16 10.95 -11.34 13.70
N LYS A 17 10.10 -11.76 14.63
CA LYS A 17 10.55 -12.25 15.96
C LYS A 17 11.32 -13.56 15.85
N PHE A 18 10.92 -14.47 14.97
CA PHE A 18 11.63 -15.73 14.72
C PHE A 18 13.02 -15.47 14.12
N ILE A 19 13.11 -14.62 13.08
CA ILE A 19 14.38 -14.23 12.47
C ILE A 19 15.31 -13.58 13.50
N SER A 20 14.78 -12.76 14.40
CA SER A 20 15.55 -12.08 15.43
C SER A 20 16.17 -13.01 16.49
N LYS A 21 15.80 -14.30 16.52
CA LYS A 21 16.46 -15.31 17.37
C LYS A 21 17.80 -15.78 16.78
N PHE A 22 17.89 -15.76 15.44
CA PHE A 22 19.09 -16.23 14.73
C PHE A 22 20.06 -15.10 14.39
N VAL A 23 19.55 -13.88 14.25
CA VAL A 23 20.34 -12.70 13.89
C VAL A 23 20.10 -11.59 14.91
N HIS A 24 21.19 -11.05 15.48
CA HIS A 24 21.11 -9.90 16.36
C HIS A 24 20.76 -8.62 15.56
N LEU A 25 19.45 -8.35 15.49
CA LEU A 25 18.90 -7.20 14.77
C LEU A 25 18.65 -6.04 15.73
N SER A 26 19.04 -4.84 15.32
CA SER A 26 18.63 -3.60 15.97
C SER A 26 17.10 -3.41 15.89
N ALA A 27 16.54 -2.50 16.69
CA ALA A 27 15.12 -2.17 16.62
C ALA A 27 14.70 -1.70 15.22
N PHE A 28 15.54 -0.94 14.55
CA PHE A 28 15.35 -0.52 13.16
C PHE A 28 15.31 -1.72 12.20
N GLY A 29 16.28 -2.65 12.31
CA GLY A 29 16.34 -3.84 11.46
C GLY A 29 15.08 -4.72 11.59
N LYS A 30 14.56 -4.89 12.82
CA LYS A 30 13.30 -5.63 13.05
C LYS A 30 12.10 -5.01 12.37
N ASN A 31 11.95 -3.69 12.48
CA ASN A 31 10.85 -2.96 11.84
C ASN A 31 10.99 -2.97 10.31
N LEU A 32 12.20 -2.86 9.80
CA LEU A 32 12.48 -2.92 8.36
C LEU A 32 12.10 -4.30 7.78
N ILE A 33 12.53 -5.39 8.41
CA ILE A 33 12.16 -6.76 8.00
C ILE A 33 10.64 -6.95 8.05
N GLU A 34 10.00 -6.50 9.13
CA GLU A 34 8.55 -6.58 9.24
C GLU A 34 7.84 -5.79 8.13
N GLY A 35 8.38 -4.63 7.77
CA GLY A 35 7.87 -3.81 6.66
C GLY A 35 8.04 -4.48 5.30
N ILE A 36 9.22 -5.01 5.01
CA ILE A 36 9.50 -5.75 3.77
C ILE A 36 8.58 -6.98 3.65
N LEU A 37 8.38 -7.72 4.74
CA LEU A 37 7.47 -8.86 4.77
C LEU A 37 6.03 -8.47 4.46
N LYS A 38 5.55 -7.34 4.98
CA LYS A 38 4.20 -6.82 4.67
C LYS A 38 4.04 -6.49 3.20
N ILE A 39 5.04 -5.81 2.62
CA ILE A 39 5.03 -5.49 1.19
C ILE A 39 5.04 -6.77 0.36
N ALA A 40 5.89 -7.74 0.70
CA ALA A 40 5.97 -9.02 0.00
C ALA A 40 4.66 -9.81 0.09
N ILE A 41 4.04 -9.86 1.27
CA ILE A 41 2.73 -10.50 1.48
C ILE A 41 1.65 -9.79 0.67
N PHE A 42 1.65 -8.46 0.64
CA PHE A 42 0.68 -7.68 -0.12
C PHE A 42 0.80 -7.94 -1.62
N ILE A 43 2.02 -7.88 -2.16
CA ILE A 43 2.28 -8.17 -3.58
C ILE A 43 1.89 -9.61 -3.91
N GLY A 44 2.29 -10.57 -3.08
CA GLY A 44 1.95 -11.98 -3.27
C GLY A 44 0.44 -12.23 -3.24
N TYR A 45 -0.26 -11.64 -2.27
CA TYR A 45 -1.72 -11.71 -2.17
C TYR A 45 -2.39 -11.12 -3.42
N THR A 46 -1.97 -9.93 -3.84
CA THR A 46 -2.51 -9.26 -5.02
C THR A 46 -2.26 -10.07 -6.31
N ALA A 47 -1.05 -10.62 -6.45
CA ALA A 47 -0.71 -11.49 -7.58
C ALA A 47 -1.54 -12.79 -7.60
N LEU A 48 -1.70 -13.44 -6.45
CA LEU A 48 -2.52 -14.65 -6.32
C LEU A 48 -3.99 -14.40 -6.62
N THR A 49 -4.55 -13.30 -6.12
CA THR A 49 -5.94 -12.94 -6.37
C THR A 49 -6.17 -12.59 -7.85
N ALA A 50 -5.18 -11.99 -8.53
CA ALA A 50 -5.25 -11.69 -9.96
C ALA A 50 -5.32 -12.93 -10.86
N LEU A 51 -4.98 -14.13 -10.36
CA LEU A 51 -5.16 -15.38 -11.09
C LEU A 51 -6.64 -15.81 -11.17
N THR A 52 -7.49 -15.31 -10.28
CA THR A 52 -8.93 -15.59 -10.30
C THR A 52 -9.60 -14.73 -11.37
N LYS A 53 -10.39 -15.36 -12.27
CA LYS A 53 -11.04 -14.69 -13.41
C LYS A 53 -11.87 -13.46 -12.99
N ASP A 54 -12.63 -13.57 -11.91
CA ASP A 54 -13.51 -12.50 -11.45
C ASP A 54 -12.72 -11.29 -10.93
N ILE A 55 -11.66 -11.53 -10.16
CA ILE A 55 -10.81 -10.47 -9.62
C ILE A 55 -9.96 -9.84 -10.74
N ARG A 56 -9.45 -10.65 -11.67
CA ARG A 56 -8.77 -10.14 -12.86
C ARG A 56 -9.66 -9.18 -13.65
N ARG A 57 -10.93 -9.55 -13.84
CA ARG A 57 -11.91 -8.68 -14.50
C ARG A 57 -12.15 -7.38 -13.73
N THR A 58 -12.18 -7.45 -12.40
CA THR A 58 -12.26 -6.25 -11.55
C THR A 58 -11.07 -5.32 -11.76
N TYR A 59 -9.85 -5.86 -11.88
CA TYR A 59 -8.66 -5.04 -12.19
C TYR A 59 -8.70 -4.43 -13.59
N GLU A 60 -9.26 -5.15 -14.57
CA GLU A 60 -9.47 -4.63 -15.93
C GLU A 60 -10.45 -3.43 -15.91
N TYR A 61 -11.55 -3.53 -15.15
CA TYR A 61 -12.49 -2.42 -14.95
C TYR A 61 -11.85 -1.24 -14.23
N HIS A 62 -11.06 -1.50 -13.19
CA HIS A 62 -10.34 -0.46 -12.46
C HIS A 62 -9.36 0.31 -13.38
N GLY A 63 -8.64 -0.39 -14.24
CA GLY A 63 -7.79 0.25 -15.24
C GLY A 63 -8.57 1.06 -16.30
N ALA A 64 -9.75 0.60 -16.69
CA ALA A 64 -10.63 1.34 -17.60
C ALA A 64 -11.22 2.60 -16.93
N GLU A 65 -11.57 2.51 -15.66
CA GLU A 65 -12.02 3.65 -14.84
C GLU A 65 -10.97 4.76 -14.79
N HIS A 66 -9.71 4.42 -14.53
CA HIS A 66 -8.60 5.39 -14.54
C HIS A 66 -8.46 6.11 -15.88
N LYS A 67 -8.57 5.39 -16.99
CA LYS A 67 -8.52 5.98 -18.33
C LYS A 67 -9.69 6.93 -18.59
N THR A 68 -10.87 6.55 -18.11
CA THR A 68 -12.08 7.37 -18.26
C THR A 68 -11.97 8.66 -17.43
N ILE A 69 -11.47 8.57 -16.19
CA ILE A 69 -11.23 9.74 -15.34
C ILE A 69 -10.19 10.66 -15.98
N ALA A 70 -9.09 10.11 -16.50
CA ALA A 70 -8.08 10.91 -17.17
C ALA A 70 -8.62 11.63 -18.42
N CYS A 71 -9.43 10.98 -19.23
CA CYS A 71 -10.12 11.59 -20.37
C CYS A 71 -11.05 12.74 -19.92
N TYR A 72 -11.81 12.53 -18.85
CA TYR A 72 -12.69 13.53 -18.27
C TYR A 72 -11.92 14.75 -17.72
N GLU A 73 -10.81 14.52 -17.00
CA GLU A 73 -9.96 15.58 -16.44
C GLU A 73 -9.29 16.43 -17.53
N HIS A 74 -9.13 15.89 -18.77
CA HIS A 74 -8.66 16.64 -19.94
C HIS A 74 -9.77 17.29 -20.74
N GLU A 75 -11.01 17.27 -20.24
CA GLU A 75 -12.19 17.86 -20.88
C GLU A 75 -12.46 17.32 -22.30
N GLU A 76 -11.98 16.10 -22.60
CA GLU A 76 -12.28 15.41 -23.86
C GLU A 76 -13.64 14.69 -23.79
N GLU A 77 -14.30 14.58 -24.95
CA GLU A 77 -15.53 13.79 -25.05
C GLU A 77 -15.30 12.33 -24.68
N LEU A 78 -16.15 11.76 -23.81
CA LEU A 78 -16.05 10.40 -23.32
C LEU A 78 -16.44 9.37 -24.39
N THR A 79 -15.66 9.28 -25.45
CA THR A 79 -15.76 8.25 -26.48
C THR A 79 -14.72 7.14 -26.21
N VAL A 80 -14.99 5.94 -26.73
CA VAL A 80 -14.06 4.81 -26.59
C VAL A 80 -12.69 5.10 -27.20
N GLU A 81 -12.67 5.86 -28.31
CA GLU A 81 -11.46 6.28 -29.02
C GLU A 81 -10.62 7.22 -28.15
N ASN A 82 -11.24 8.19 -27.52
CA ASN A 82 -10.56 9.16 -26.64
C ASN A 82 -10.06 8.51 -25.38
N VAL A 83 -10.90 7.73 -24.69
CA VAL A 83 -10.55 7.03 -23.45
C VAL A 83 -9.37 6.05 -23.66
N LYS A 84 -9.26 5.40 -24.81
CA LYS A 84 -8.14 4.48 -25.12
C LYS A 84 -6.78 5.17 -25.19
N LYS A 85 -6.71 6.46 -25.50
CA LYS A 85 -5.47 7.23 -25.62
C LYS A 85 -4.77 7.40 -24.27
N TYR A 86 -5.53 7.40 -23.18
CA TYR A 86 -5.01 7.65 -21.83
C TYR A 86 -4.39 6.41 -21.21
N THR A 87 -3.46 6.65 -20.27
CA THR A 87 -2.83 5.60 -19.49
C THR A 87 -3.76 5.13 -18.37
N ARG A 88 -3.57 3.88 -17.91
CA ARG A 88 -4.28 3.36 -16.73
C ARG A 88 -3.68 3.84 -15.40
N PHE A 89 -2.54 4.53 -15.45
CA PHE A 89 -1.89 5.05 -14.25
C PHE A 89 -2.54 6.37 -13.84
N HIS A 90 -3.01 6.43 -12.59
CA HIS A 90 -3.62 7.63 -12.05
C HIS A 90 -3.04 7.96 -10.67
N PRO A 91 -2.62 9.21 -10.40
CA PRO A 91 -1.93 9.57 -9.15
C PRO A 91 -2.80 9.41 -7.90
N ARG A 92 -4.12 9.47 -8.03
CA ARG A 92 -5.08 9.33 -6.92
C ARG A 92 -5.65 7.92 -6.79
N CYS A 93 -4.89 6.90 -7.19
CA CYS A 93 -5.33 5.51 -7.12
C CYS A 93 -5.35 5.00 -5.67
N GLY A 94 -6.41 4.31 -5.27
CA GLY A 94 -6.54 3.70 -3.94
C GLY A 94 -5.48 2.63 -3.65
N THR A 95 -5.02 1.89 -4.67
CA THR A 95 -3.94 0.91 -4.52
C THR A 95 -2.60 1.58 -4.24
N SER A 96 -2.28 2.70 -4.90
CA SER A 96 -1.11 3.52 -4.59
C SER A 96 -1.17 4.07 -3.17
N PHE A 97 -2.36 4.44 -2.69
CA PHE A 97 -2.56 4.87 -1.31
C PHE A 97 -2.19 3.77 -0.31
N ILE A 98 -2.59 2.51 -0.55
CA ILE A 98 -2.24 1.38 0.31
C ILE A 98 -0.72 1.18 0.37
N PHE A 99 -0.01 1.25 -0.77
CA PHE A 99 1.46 1.18 -0.80
C PHE A 99 2.11 2.28 0.03
N LEU A 100 1.61 3.50 -0.13
CA LEU A 100 2.13 4.64 0.62
C LEU A 100 1.90 4.49 2.12
N VAL A 101 0.71 4.03 2.53
CA VAL A 101 0.40 3.71 3.93
C VAL A 101 1.34 2.64 4.47
N LEU A 102 1.62 1.56 3.73
CA LEU A 102 2.57 0.53 4.13
C LEU A 102 3.97 1.11 4.32
N PHE A 103 4.42 1.92 3.37
CA PHE A 103 5.74 2.56 3.42
C PHE A 103 5.88 3.50 4.63
N ILE A 104 4.93 4.42 4.82
CA ILE A 104 4.92 5.36 5.94
C ILE A 104 4.83 4.63 7.28
N SER A 105 4.05 3.53 7.34
CA SER A 105 3.93 2.74 8.57
C SER A 105 5.26 2.18 9.05
N ILE A 106 6.21 1.87 8.16
CA ILE A 106 7.55 1.41 8.52
C ILE A 106 8.28 2.50 9.30
N PHE A 107 8.27 3.74 8.79
CA PHE A 107 8.93 4.88 9.42
C PHE A 107 8.30 5.22 10.77
N VAL A 108 6.98 5.34 10.81
CA VAL A 108 6.23 5.66 12.03
C VAL A 108 6.49 4.60 13.11
N ASN A 109 6.37 3.32 12.79
CA ASN A 109 6.64 2.24 13.74
C ASN A 109 8.12 2.21 14.21
N THR A 110 9.04 2.68 13.39
CA THR A 110 10.46 2.77 13.76
C THR A 110 10.70 3.91 14.74
N ILE A 111 10.10 5.08 14.52
CA ILE A 111 10.19 6.24 15.40
C ILE A 111 9.63 5.91 16.80
N PHE A 112 8.45 5.32 16.86
CA PHE A 112 7.80 4.96 18.13
C PHE A 112 8.37 3.69 18.78
N ARG A 113 9.43 3.08 18.23
CA ARG A 113 10.11 1.88 18.75
C ARG A 113 9.14 0.75 19.16
N VAL A 114 8.07 0.57 18.38
CA VAL A 114 7.00 -0.40 18.67
C VAL A 114 7.50 -1.85 18.76
N SER A 115 8.73 -2.13 18.31
CA SER A 115 9.35 -3.45 18.34
C SER A 115 9.64 -4.01 19.74
N TRP A 116 9.59 -3.18 20.79
CA TRP A 116 9.90 -3.59 22.18
C TRP A 116 8.71 -4.15 22.94
N ALA A 117 7.50 -3.92 22.43
CA ALA A 117 6.26 -4.36 23.07
C ALA A 117 5.96 -5.84 22.85
N SER A 118 5.09 -6.41 23.69
CA SER A 118 4.50 -7.74 23.43
C SER A 118 3.70 -7.72 22.12
N ILE A 119 3.47 -8.88 21.51
CA ILE A 119 2.76 -8.96 20.21
C ILE A 119 1.40 -8.28 20.27
N LEU A 120 0.63 -8.52 21.34
CA LEU A 120 -0.70 -7.92 21.50
C LEU A 120 -0.61 -6.39 21.60
N LEU A 121 0.28 -5.88 22.44
CA LEU A 121 0.47 -4.44 22.61
C LEU A 121 0.94 -3.77 21.32
N ARG A 122 1.79 -4.44 20.52
CA ARG A 122 2.17 -3.96 19.18
C ARG A 122 0.97 -3.79 18.26
N VAL A 123 0.07 -4.77 18.22
CA VAL A 123 -1.12 -4.69 17.37
C VAL A 123 -1.99 -3.51 17.80
N VAL A 124 -2.21 -3.34 19.08
CA VAL A 124 -3.00 -2.21 19.62
C VAL A 124 -2.36 -0.85 19.26
N ILE A 125 -1.06 -0.70 19.46
CA ILE A 125 -0.34 0.54 19.13
C ILE A 125 -0.39 0.81 17.62
N LYS A 126 -0.20 -0.21 16.78
CA LYS A 126 -0.28 -0.06 15.31
C LYS A 126 -1.67 0.37 14.86
N ILE A 127 -2.72 -0.16 15.48
CA ILE A 127 -4.10 0.25 15.19
C ILE A 127 -4.32 1.71 15.64
N ALA A 128 -3.83 2.09 16.81
CA ALA A 128 -3.93 3.46 17.30
C ALA A 128 -3.15 4.48 16.45
N LEU A 129 -2.05 4.06 15.81
CA LEU A 129 -1.24 4.88 14.89
C LEU A 129 -1.82 4.96 13.47
N LEU A 130 -2.77 4.08 13.09
CA LEU A 130 -3.36 4.08 11.74
C LEU A 130 -3.91 5.45 11.31
N PRO A 131 -4.66 6.20 12.12
CA PRO A 131 -5.17 7.50 11.72
C PRO A 131 -4.05 8.48 11.36
N ILE A 132 -2.93 8.46 12.09
CA ILE A 132 -1.78 9.32 11.83
C ILE A 132 -1.11 8.92 10.52
N VAL A 133 -0.87 7.62 10.32
CA VAL A 133 -0.24 7.08 9.10
C VAL A 133 -1.09 7.36 7.87
N THR A 134 -2.40 7.15 7.95
CA THR A 134 -3.32 7.41 6.84
C THR A 134 -3.47 8.90 6.55
N GLY A 135 -3.46 9.75 7.57
CA GLY A 135 -3.45 11.21 7.41
C GLY A 135 -2.22 11.70 6.67
N ILE A 136 -1.03 11.25 7.05
CA ILE A 136 0.23 11.58 6.36
C ILE A 136 0.20 11.07 4.91
N ALA A 137 -0.25 9.83 4.69
CA ALA A 137 -0.36 9.25 3.36
C ALA A 137 -1.32 10.05 2.47
N TYR A 138 -2.45 10.48 3.02
CA TYR A 138 -3.43 11.29 2.31
C TYR A 138 -2.84 12.64 1.88
N GLU A 139 -2.16 13.36 2.79
CA GLU A 139 -1.54 14.64 2.45
C GLU A 139 -0.44 14.47 1.39
N LEU A 140 0.34 13.41 1.45
CA LEU A 140 1.35 13.12 0.43
C LEU A 140 0.73 12.86 -0.95
N ILE A 141 -0.35 12.07 -1.03
CA ILE A 141 -1.06 11.84 -2.30
C ILE A 141 -1.69 13.14 -2.81
N ARG A 142 -2.26 13.94 -1.93
CA ARG A 142 -2.83 15.24 -2.28
C ARG A 142 -1.78 16.19 -2.86
N LEU A 143 -0.59 16.24 -2.25
CA LEU A 143 0.55 17.01 -2.75
C LEU A 143 1.04 16.46 -4.09
N ALA A 144 1.13 15.15 -4.22
CA ALA A 144 1.54 14.50 -5.45
C ALA A 144 0.59 14.77 -6.62
N GLY A 145 -0.72 14.78 -6.36
CA GLY A 145 -1.72 15.13 -7.38
C GLY A 145 -1.73 16.62 -7.76
N LYS A 146 -1.09 17.49 -6.95
CA LYS A 146 -0.94 18.93 -7.25
C LYS A 146 0.31 19.21 -8.09
N TYR A 147 1.33 18.39 -7.97
CA TYR A 147 2.56 18.47 -8.75
C TYR A 147 2.60 17.24 -9.66
N ASP A 148 2.49 17.41 -10.98
CA ASP A 148 2.60 16.35 -12.00
C ASP A 148 4.00 15.71 -11.97
N ASN A 149 4.30 14.94 -10.93
CA ASN A 149 5.56 14.25 -10.79
C ASN A 149 5.49 12.85 -11.38
N ILE A 150 6.21 12.65 -12.47
CA ILE A 150 6.42 11.37 -13.17
C ILE A 150 6.77 10.21 -12.21
N CYS A 151 7.49 10.50 -11.13
CA CYS A 151 7.92 9.48 -10.15
C CYS A 151 6.74 8.78 -9.44
N LEU A 152 5.64 9.50 -9.15
CA LEU A 152 4.45 8.93 -8.50
C LEU A 152 3.52 8.22 -9.49
N LEU A 153 3.57 8.61 -10.77
CA LEU A 153 2.85 7.91 -11.83
C LEU A 153 3.39 6.47 -12.02
N TYR A 154 4.72 6.28 -11.90
CA TYR A 154 5.37 4.97 -12.08
C TYR A 154 5.22 4.04 -10.87
N THR A 155 4.91 4.56 -9.68
CA THR A 155 4.73 3.74 -8.48
C THR A 155 3.30 3.20 -8.31
N SER A 156 2.38 3.55 -9.22
CA SER A 156 1.00 3.02 -9.21
C SER A 156 0.95 1.64 -9.87
N PRO A 157 0.63 0.55 -9.14
CA PRO A 157 0.58 -0.82 -9.67
C PRO A 157 -0.71 -1.14 -10.44
N SER A 158 -1.39 -0.16 -10.97
CA SER A 158 -2.64 -0.36 -11.73
C SER A 158 -2.41 -0.85 -13.16
#